data_91fb824a05d1821ad3fd704b126ab065
#
_entry.id   91fb824a05d1821ad3fd704b126ab065
#
_cell.length_a   1.000
_cell.length_b   1.000
_cell.length_c   1.000
_cell.angle_alpha   90.00
_cell.angle_beta   90.00
_cell.angle_gamma   90.00
#
_symmetry.space_group_name_H-M   'P 1'
#
loop_
_entity.id
_entity.type
_entity.pdbx_description
1 polymer ?
#
loop_
_entity_poly.entity_id
_entity_poly.type
_entity_poly.pdbx_seq_one_letter_code
_entity_poly.pdbx_strand_id
1 'polypeptide(L)'
;MLQGEATRLNKRNLEEATCKKYRIHKDGDTLRFHYYSSDGRLLGAKVKTKDKKFSYVGETDGTFFGQHLFPNSGGRVVITEGELDAASCLQAMPGWTMVSLPSGAASAKKSIQKNLEWLQGYDEVCLFFDNDAPGQIAAKEAASVLPPGKVTIANLSHDYKDASDALAAFDTKAITDAIYQAKPFRPDGIIDAKTLLDLVTTPNPPCIHEYKYKGLQDKLHGIRYGELIALCAGTGAGKSSLMRDFCVDLLEAGHTCGYLGLEESNRRTALGLMSAAVGKSLHLGDPSHEELTKAFDSTLNRWKLYLFDGFGSFDPDI
;
A
#
# COMPACT_ATOMS: atom_id res chain seq x y z
N MET A 1 23.12 27.38 -25.79
CA MET A 1 22.68 26.59 -24.63
C MET A 1 22.57 27.43 -23.35
N LEU A 2 23.59 28.19 -22.97
CA LEU A 2 23.53 29.08 -21.80
C LEU A 2 22.87 30.41 -22.21
N GLN A 3 21.57 30.52 -22.11
CA GLN A 3 20.80 31.74 -22.30
C GLN A 3 20.10 32.12 -21.00
N GLY A 4 19.98 33.43 -20.73
CA GLY A 4 19.42 33.95 -19.49
C GLY A 4 20.42 34.00 -18.34
N GLU A 5 19.99 34.46 -17.20
CA GLU A 5 20.81 34.64 -15.99
C GLU A 5 20.21 33.89 -14.80
N ALA A 6 21.09 33.44 -13.90
CA ALA A 6 20.66 32.86 -12.65
C ALA A 6 20.28 33.98 -11.66
N THR A 7 19.00 34.27 -11.58
CA THR A 7 18.42 35.35 -10.76
C THR A 7 17.42 34.80 -9.77
N ARG A 8 17.09 35.59 -8.74
CA ARG A 8 16.04 35.26 -7.77
C ARG A 8 14.68 35.07 -8.48
N LEU A 9 13.95 34.00 -8.12
CA LEU A 9 12.61 33.73 -8.62
C LEU A 9 11.57 34.14 -7.57
N ASN A 10 11.20 35.45 -7.56
CA ASN A 10 10.35 36.03 -6.52
C ASN A 10 9.02 35.30 -6.31
N LYS A 11 8.34 34.86 -7.40
CA LYS A 11 7.07 34.12 -7.33
C LYS A 11 7.17 32.75 -6.66
N ARG A 12 8.38 32.20 -6.57
CA ARG A 12 8.70 30.91 -5.98
C ARG A 12 9.51 31.03 -4.70
N ASN A 13 9.78 32.24 -4.27
CA ASN A 13 10.67 32.55 -3.13
C ASN A 13 12.03 31.83 -3.21
N LEU A 14 12.50 31.55 -4.43
CA LEU A 14 13.77 30.85 -4.65
C LEU A 14 14.89 31.88 -4.81
N GLU A 15 15.90 31.78 -3.96
CA GLU A 15 17.01 32.72 -3.89
C GLU A 15 17.98 32.59 -5.07
N GLU A 16 18.64 33.67 -5.41
CA GLU A 16 19.64 33.72 -6.49
C GLU A 16 20.80 32.74 -6.25
N ALA A 17 21.24 32.61 -5.02
CA ALA A 17 22.31 31.66 -4.65
C ALA A 17 21.94 30.22 -5.02
N THR A 18 20.67 29.82 -4.73
CA THR A 18 20.15 28.49 -5.08
C THR A 18 20.02 28.33 -6.59
N CYS A 19 19.52 29.35 -7.30
CA CYS A 19 19.44 29.33 -8.75
C CYS A 19 20.85 29.22 -9.40
N LYS A 20 21.84 29.93 -8.87
CA LYS A 20 23.22 29.83 -9.31
C LYS A 20 23.79 28.43 -9.08
N LYS A 21 23.58 27.85 -7.92
CA LYS A 21 24.06 26.50 -7.57
C LYS A 21 23.51 25.45 -8.54
N TYR A 22 22.21 25.46 -8.79
CA TYR A 22 21.54 24.51 -9.69
C TYR A 22 21.64 24.86 -11.18
N ARG A 23 22.25 26.02 -11.53
CA ARG A 23 22.26 26.50 -12.91
C ARG A 23 20.86 26.67 -13.52
N ILE A 24 19.94 27.21 -12.71
CA ILE A 24 18.60 27.61 -13.15
C ILE A 24 18.69 29.04 -13.71
N HIS A 25 18.48 29.18 -15.01
CA HIS A 25 18.55 30.48 -15.66
C HIS A 25 17.16 30.95 -16.05
N LYS A 26 16.95 32.27 -15.94
CA LYS A 26 15.74 32.96 -16.36
C LYS A 26 16.04 33.86 -17.56
N ASP A 27 15.20 33.75 -18.61
CA ASP A 27 15.26 34.58 -19.80
C ASP A 27 13.85 35.07 -20.09
N GLY A 28 13.54 36.29 -19.71
CA GLY A 28 12.18 36.82 -19.68
C GLY A 28 11.26 35.98 -18.78
N ASP A 29 10.22 35.39 -19.35
CA ASP A 29 9.29 34.47 -18.65
C ASP A 29 9.66 32.99 -18.79
N THR A 30 10.80 32.70 -19.44
CA THR A 30 11.28 31.35 -19.68
C THR A 30 12.29 30.92 -18.61
N LEU A 31 12.17 29.70 -18.09
CA LEU A 31 13.15 29.09 -17.20
C LEU A 31 13.91 28.00 -17.95
N ARG A 32 15.22 27.93 -17.72
CA ARG A 32 16.13 26.91 -18.26
C ARG A 32 16.80 26.18 -17.13
N PHE A 33 16.63 24.86 -17.11
CA PHE A 33 17.25 23.94 -16.16
C PHE A 33 18.37 23.20 -16.87
N HIS A 34 19.63 23.44 -16.47
CA HIS A 34 20.80 22.87 -17.14
C HIS A 34 21.17 21.53 -16.51
N TYR A 35 21.37 20.53 -17.36
CA TYR A 35 21.75 19.17 -16.99
C TYR A 35 23.23 18.93 -17.29
N TYR A 36 23.92 18.31 -16.36
CA TYR A 36 25.32 18.03 -16.45
C TYR A 36 25.61 16.56 -16.20
N SER A 37 26.58 16.00 -16.85
CA SER A 37 27.13 14.69 -16.55
C SER A 37 27.90 14.71 -15.21
N SER A 38 28.23 13.52 -14.71
CA SER A 38 28.98 13.36 -13.44
C SER A 38 30.36 14.03 -13.45
N ASP A 39 30.95 14.17 -14.62
CA ASP A 39 32.25 14.89 -14.84
C ASP A 39 32.06 16.41 -15.03
N GLY A 40 30.85 16.94 -14.87
CA GLY A 40 30.55 18.37 -14.96
C GLY A 40 30.41 18.92 -16.39
N ARG A 41 30.32 18.09 -17.42
CA ARG A 41 30.06 18.51 -18.80
C ARG A 41 28.59 18.83 -19.01
N LEU A 42 28.28 19.97 -19.62
CA LEU A 42 26.91 20.35 -19.97
C LEU A 42 26.34 19.37 -21.03
N LEU A 43 25.28 18.69 -20.69
CA LEU A 43 24.55 17.75 -21.57
C LEU A 43 23.47 18.46 -22.37
N GLY A 44 22.65 19.25 -21.68
CA GLY A 44 21.52 19.93 -22.28
C GLY A 44 20.78 20.82 -21.29
N ALA A 45 19.63 21.31 -21.71
CA ALA A 45 18.75 22.10 -20.86
C ALA A 45 17.28 21.74 -21.12
N LYS A 46 16.51 21.60 -20.05
CA LYS A 46 15.06 21.59 -20.10
C LYS A 46 14.55 23.05 -20.02
N VAL A 47 13.68 23.41 -20.93
CA VAL A 47 13.18 24.77 -21.09
C VAL A 47 11.70 24.78 -20.75
N LYS A 48 11.30 25.62 -19.80
CA LYS A 48 9.91 25.81 -19.36
C LYS A 48 9.45 27.20 -19.72
N THR A 49 8.45 27.30 -20.60
CA THR A 49 7.83 28.57 -20.98
C THR A 49 6.76 28.99 -19.95
N LYS A 50 6.30 30.26 -20.07
CA LYS A 50 5.21 30.82 -19.26
C LYS A 50 3.94 29.96 -19.29
N ASP A 51 3.61 29.42 -20.46
CA ASP A 51 2.41 28.58 -20.67
C ASP A 51 2.61 27.12 -20.18
N LYS A 52 3.63 26.89 -19.34
CA LYS A 52 3.98 25.57 -18.80
C LYS A 52 4.28 24.51 -19.87
N LYS A 53 4.69 24.92 -21.08
CA LYS A 53 5.21 24.01 -22.10
C LYS A 53 6.65 23.72 -21.84
N PHE A 54 7.03 22.45 -22.03
CA PHE A 54 8.40 21.97 -21.86
C PHE A 54 9.00 21.60 -23.21
N SER A 55 10.27 21.96 -23.39
CA SER A 55 11.08 21.51 -24.51
C SER A 55 12.50 21.20 -24.01
N TYR A 56 13.26 20.45 -24.81
CA TYR A 56 14.63 20.08 -24.47
C TYR A 56 15.58 20.58 -25.53
N VAL A 57 16.76 21.06 -25.09
CA VAL A 57 17.86 21.48 -25.95
C VAL A 57 19.06 20.61 -25.57
N GLY A 58 19.55 19.79 -26.48
CA GLY A 58 20.56 18.76 -26.17
C GLY A 58 19.90 17.53 -25.53
N GLU A 59 20.69 16.73 -24.85
CA GLU A 59 20.26 15.50 -24.17
C GLU A 59 20.44 15.64 -22.66
N THR A 60 19.57 15.03 -21.90
CA THR A 60 19.72 14.96 -20.42
C THR A 60 20.42 13.68 -19.98
N ASP A 61 20.62 12.75 -20.91
CA ASP A 61 21.15 11.39 -20.69
C ASP A 61 20.45 10.60 -19.56
N GLY A 62 19.24 11.04 -19.16
CA GLY A 62 18.47 10.48 -18.05
C GLY A 62 19.08 10.68 -16.67
N THR A 63 20.10 11.53 -16.56
CA THR A 63 20.70 11.95 -15.29
C THR A 63 19.72 12.77 -14.47
N PHE A 64 19.73 12.64 -13.16
CA PHE A 64 18.92 13.52 -12.30
C PHE A 64 19.39 14.97 -12.39
N PHE A 65 18.43 15.89 -12.35
CA PHE A 65 18.78 17.32 -12.28
C PHE A 65 19.50 17.61 -10.97
N GLY A 66 20.64 18.27 -11.07
CA GLY A 66 21.48 18.60 -9.93
C GLY A 66 22.40 17.47 -9.43
N GLN A 67 22.37 16.28 -10.03
CA GLN A 67 23.17 15.12 -9.60
C GLN A 67 24.67 15.44 -9.52
N HIS A 68 25.21 16.18 -10.48
CA HIS A 68 26.61 16.59 -10.54
C HIS A 68 27.09 17.50 -9.39
N LEU A 69 26.16 18.03 -8.59
CA LEU A 69 26.46 18.92 -7.45
C LEU A 69 26.79 18.16 -6.17
N PHE A 70 26.54 16.85 -6.17
CA PHE A 70 26.60 16.03 -4.97
C PHE A 70 27.55 14.84 -5.14
N PRO A 71 28.07 14.31 -4.04
CA PRO A 71 28.92 13.12 -4.07
C PRO A 71 28.15 11.88 -4.52
N ASN A 72 28.88 10.83 -4.92
CA ASN A 72 28.32 9.56 -5.33
C ASN A 72 27.91 8.66 -4.13
N SER A 73 27.99 9.16 -2.90
CA SER A 73 27.63 8.42 -1.69
C SER A 73 27.27 9.38 -0.56
N GLY A 74 26.45 8.89 0.38
CA GLY A 74 26.03 9.67 1.54
C GLY A 74 24.94 8.98 2.35
N GLY A 75 24.47 9.61 3.42
CA GLY A 75 23.42 9.08 4.26
C GLY A 75 22.06 9.02 3.55
N ARG A 76 21.60 10.18 3.07
CA ARG A 76 20.27 10.27 2.41
C ARG A 76 20.32 11.12 1.16
N VAL A 77 19.65 10.67 0.10
CA VAL A 77 19.34 11.47 -1.09
C VAL A 77 17.83 11.69 -1.19
N VAL A 78 17.41 12.91 -1.47
CA VAL A 78 16.01 13.26 -1.73
C VAL A 78 15.83 13.47 -3.23
N ILE A 79 14.85 12.77 -3.79
CA ILE A 79 14.49 12.85 -5.22
C ILE A 79 13.11 13.46 -5.33
N THR A 80 13.00 14.63 -5.94
CA THR A 80 11.74 15.31 -6.20
C THR A 80 11.25 15.05 -7.62
N GLU A 81 9.98 15.38 -7.90
CA GLU A 81 9.44 15.25 -9.25
C GLU A 81 9.97 16.32 -10.19
N GLY A 82 10.01 17.57 -9.75
CA GLY A 82 10.40 18.75 -10.54
C GLY A 82 11.69 19.41 -10.10
N GLU A 83 12.31 20.14 -11.02
CA GLU A 83 13.59 20.83 -10.80
C GLU A 83 13.50 21.96 -9.77
N LEU A 84 12.35 22.66 -9.76
CA LEU A 84 12.11 23.73 -8.78
C LEU A 84 11.92 23.14 -7.37
N ASP A 85 11.38 21.94 -7.26
CA ASP A 85 11.18 21.27 -5.98
C ASP A 85 12.51 20.86 -5.36
N ALA A 86 13.43 20.30 -6.16
CA ALA A 86 14.78 19.99 -5.69
C ALA A 86 15.52 21.24 -5.20
N ALA A 87 15.40 22.33 -5.94
CA ALA A 87 15.98 23.61 -5.55
C ALA A 87 15.32 24.17 -4.27
N SER A 88 14.01 24.04 -4.13
CA SER A 88 13.25 24.46 -2.94
C SER A 88 13.64 23.65 -1.72
N CYS A 89 13.77 22.34 -1.86
CA CYS A 89 14.26 21.46 -0.80
C CYS A 89 15.67 21.81 -0.36
N LEU A 90 16.60 22.07 -1.30
CA LEU A 90 17.96 22.47 -0.94
C LEU A 90 18.00 23.82 -0.22
N GLN A 91 17.15 24.76 -0.61
CA GLN A 91 17.06 26.06 0.07
C GLN A 91 16.52 25.91 1.50
N ALA A 92 15.55 25.04 1.70
CA ALA A 92 15.01 24.72 3.02
C ALA A 92 15.99 23.94 3.90
N MET A 93 16.80 23.06 3.30
CA MET A 93 17.73 22.15 3.99
C MET A 93 19.13 22.20 3.36
N PRO A 94 19.90 23.25 3.59
CA PRO A 94 21.25 23.39 3.03
C PRO A 94 22.17 22.24 3.49
N GLY A 95 22.99 21.74 2.56
CA GLY A 95 23.93 20.64 2.84
C GLY A 95 23.40 19.23 2.58
N TRP A 96 22.09 19.08 2.27
CA TRP A 96 21.52 17.80 1.90
C TRP A 96 21.65 17.53 0.38
N THR A 97 21.61 16.25 0.01
CA THR A 97 21.59 15.84 -1.41
C THR A 97 20.16 15.89 -1.93
N MET A 98 19.90 16.86 -2.81
CA MET A 98 18.59 17.12 -3.39
C MET A 98 18.66 17.10 -4.90
N VAL A 99 17.96 16.17 -5.54
CA VAL A 99 17.92 16.03 -7.01
C VAL A 99 16.49 15.90 -7.49
N SER A 100 16.25 16.08 -8.78
CA SER A 100 14.93 15.80 -9.35
C SER A 100 14.98 14.88 -10.56
N LEU A 101 13.80 14.30 -10.86
CA LEU A 101 13.59 13.55 -12.09
C LEU A 101 13.76 14.44 -13.32
N PRO A 102 14.35 13.93 -14.42
CA PRO A 102 14.52 14.73 -15.65
C PRO A 102 13.21 14.95 -16.41
N SER A 103 12.24 14.03 -16.31
CA SER A 103 11.04 14.02 -17.14
C SER A 103 9.74 13.79 -16.34
N GLY A 104 9.74 14.13 -15.04
CA GLY A 104 8.56 14.06 -14.17
C GLY A 104 8.11 12.63 -13.82
N ALA A 105 6.94 12.54 -13.15
CA ALA A 105 6.41 11.32 -12.56
C ALA A 105 6.30 10.13 -13.53
N ALA A 106 5.79 10.34 -14.74
CA ALA A 106 5.58 9.26 -15.71
C ALA A 106 6.86 8.49 -16.09
N SER A 107 8.03 9.09 -15.90
CA SER A 107 9.33 8.46 -16.19
C SER A 107 10.09 8.04 -14.94
N ALA A 108 9.51 8.21 -13.74
CA ALA A 108 10.18 8.03 -12.46
C ALA A 108 10.87 6.66 -12.34
N LYS A 109 10.13 5.59 -12.56
CA LYS A 109 10.65 4.21 -12.50
C LYS A 109 11.86 4.01 -13.40
N LYS A 110 11.80 4.46 -14.67
CA LYS A 110 12.89 4.35 -15.65
C LYS A 110 14.10 5.20 -15.25
N SER A 111 13.85 6.41 -14.72
CA SER A 111 14.93 7.29 -14.27
C SER A 111 15.65 6.73 -13.05
N ILE A 112 14.92 6.14 -12.09
CA ILE A 112 15.50 5.45 -10.93
C ILE A 112 16.34 4.25 -11.40
N GLN A 113 15.80 3.41 -12.28
CA GLN A 113 16.51 2.25 -12.82
C GLN A 113 17.83 2.62 -13.50
N LYS A 114 17.85 3.71 -14.28
CA LYS A 114 19.06 4.19 -14.97
C LYS A 114 20.14 4.68 -14.01
N ASN A 115 19.75 5.17 -12.84
CA ASN A 115 20.66 5.74 -11.84
C ASN A 115 20.87 4.84 -10.62
N LEU A 116 20.55 3.54 -10.72
CA LEU A 116 20.64 2.60 -9.58
C LEU A 116 22.04 2.56 -8.98
N GLU A 117 23.09 2.55 -9.79
CA GLU A 117 24.48 2.52 -9.34
C GLU A 117 24.80 3.74 -8.45
N TRP A 118 24.42 4.94 -8.89
CA TRP A 118 24.60 6.15 -8.11
C TRP A 118 23.78 6.12 -6.80
N LEU A 119 22.54 5.65 -6.87
CA LEU A 119 21.65 5.53 -5.72
C LEU A 119 22.11 4.47 -4.69
N GLN A 120 22.84 3.45 -5.13
CA GLN A 120 23.42 2.45 -4.24
C GLN A 120 24.44 3.05 -3.25
N GLY A 121 25.09 4.15 -3.61
CA GLY A 121 26.03 4.85 -2.75
C GLY A 121 25.41 5.55 -1.54
N TYR A 122 24.09 5.72 -1.50
CA TYR A 122 23.38 6.34 -0.39
C TYR A 122 22.77 5.28 0.54
N ASP A 123 22.71 5.56 1.84
CA ASP A 123 22.09 4.67 2.81
C ASP A 123 20.56 4.65 2.64
N GLU A 124 19.98 5.81 2.30
CA GLU A 124 18.55 6.00 2.14
C GLU A 124 18.21 6.86 0.91
N VAL A 125 17.15 6.47 0.20
CA VAL A 125 16.56 7.20 -0.92
C VAL A 125 15.16 7.67 -0.52
N CYS A 126 14.99 8.98 -0.35
CA CYS A 126 13.71 9.60 -0.03
C CYS A 126 13.05 10.11 -1.32
N LEU A 127 11.91 9.55 -1.68
CA LEU A 127 11.09 10.01 -2.81
C LEU A 127 10.11 11.07 -2.31
N PHE A 128 10.23 12.28 -2.84
CA PHE A 128 9.41 13.43 -2.47
C PHE A 128 8.74 14.02 -3.70
N PHE A 129 7.69 13.34 -4.19
CA PHE A 129 6.94 13.71 -5.39
C PHE A 129 5.71 14.55 -5.04
N ASP A 130 5.04 15.05 -6.09
CA ASP A 130 3.85 15.87 -5.94
C ASP A 130 2.78 15.17 -5.07
N ASN A 131 2.08 15.94 -4.26
CA ASN A 131 1.05 15.44 -3.33
C ASN A 131 -0.30 15.24 -4.03
N ASP A 132 -0.28 14.80 -5.29
CA ASP A 132 -1.44 14.41 -6.06
C ASP A 132 -1.43 12.91 -6.38
N ALA A 133 -2.57 12.37 -6.87
CA ALA A 133 -2.69 10.93 -7.11
C ALA A 133 -1.66 10.39 -8.12
N PRO A 134 -1.35 11.07 -9.24
CA PRO A 134 -0.29 10.61 -10.15
C PRO A 134 1.10 10.58 -9.49
N GLY A 135 1.47 11.61 -8.72
CA GLY A 135 2.75 11.69 -8.01
C GLY A 135 2.90 10.56 -6.99
N GLN A 136 1.85 10.27 -6.22
CA GLN A 136 1.86 9.21 -5.23
C GLN A 136 1.95 7.80 -5.85
N ILE A 137 1.29 7.56 -6.98
CA ILE A 137 1.43 6.31 -7.75
C ILE A 137 2.85 6.17 -8.28
N ALA A 138 3.39 7.20 -8.91
CA ALA A 138 4.74 7.21 -9.44
C ALA A 138 5.81 6.99 -8.36
N ALA A 139 5.62 7.55 -7.15
CA ALA A 139 6.51 7.32 -6.02
C ALA A 139 6.55 5.85 -5.61
N LYS A 140 5.40 5.17 -5.52
CA LYS A 140 5.32 3.74 -5.22
C LYS A 140 5.95 2.88 -6.32
N GLU A 141 5.68 3.18 -7.58
CA GLU A 141 6.29 2.47 -8.72
C GLU A 141 7.81 2.65 -8.77
N ALA A 142 8.30 3.86 -8.52
CA ALA A 142 9.73 4.14 -8.44
C ALA A 142 10.39 3.44 -7.24
N ALA A 143 9.72 3.41 -6.09
CA ALA A 143 10.19 2.72 -4.90
C ALA A 143 10.33 1.21 -5.10
N SER A 144 9.45 0.60 -5.91
CA SER A 144 9.45 -0.85 -6.15
C SER A 144 10.69 -1.40 -6.85
N VAL A 145 11.50 -0.54 -7.47
CA VAL A 145 12.75 -0.97 -8.16
C VAL A 145 14.02 -0.77 -7.32
N LEU A 146 13.87 -0.23 -6.13
CA LEU A 146 14.95 -0.07 -5.16
C LEU A 146 14.90 -1.18 -4.10
N PRO A 147 16.03 -1.50 -3.46
CA PRO A 147 16.06 -2.53 -2.40
C PRO A 147 15.09 -2.21 -1.26
N PRO A 148 14.33 -3.20 -0.75
CA PRO A 148 13.49 -3.03 0.42
C PRO A 148 14.27 -2.47 1.62
N GLY A 149 13.65 -1.54 2.35
CA GLY A 149 14.27 -0.90 3.51
C GLY A 149 15.20 0.28 3.19
N LYS A 150 15.53 0.50 1.90
CA LYS A 150 16.34 1.63 1.46
C LYS A 150 15.53 2.87 1.09
N VAL A 151 14.22 2.72 0.91
CA VAL A 151 13.36 3.77 0.36
C VAL A 151 12.39 4.30 1.40
N THR A 152 12.28 5.62 1.46
CA THR A 152 11.22 6.33 2.17
C THR A 152 10.43 7.20 1.21
N ILE A 153 9.15 7.44 1.52
CA ILE A 153 8.29 8.35 0.77
C ILE A 153 7.90 9.49 1.69
N ALA A 154 8.25 10.71 1.27
CA ALA A 154 7.89 11.95 1.93
C ALA A 154 6.59 12.50 1.33
N ASN A 155 5.69 12.98 2.19
CA ASN A 155 4.44 13.62 1.79
C ASN A 155 4.31 14.97 2.50
N LEU A 156 3.95 16.01 1.76
CA LEU A 156 3.54 17.29 2.34
C LEU A 156 2.19 17.17 3.06
N SER A 157 1.90 18.13 3.94
CA SER A 157 0.53 18.37 4.40
C SER A 157 -0.37 18.69 3.20
N HIS A 158 -1.69 18.50 3.36
CA HIS A 158 -2.66 18.73 2.28
C HIS A 158 -2.73 20.17 1.77
N ASP A 159 -2.05 21.11 2.44
CA ASP A 159 -2.06 22.54 2.09
C ASP A 159 -1.22 22.85 0.86
N TYR A 160 -0.25 22.01 0.49
CA TYR A 160 0.69 22.27 -0.61
C TYR A 160 0.71 21.09 -1.58
N LYS A 161 0.78 21.44 -2.87
CA LYS A 161 0.90 20.45 -3.93
C LYS A 161 2.32 19.87 -4.00
N ASP A 162 3.32 20.74 -3.95
CA ASP A 162 4.74 20.42 -4.14
C ASP A 162 5.64 21.26 -3.22
N ALA A 163 6.92 20.92 -3.15
CA ALA A 163 7.89 21.62 -2.31
C ALA A 163 8.09 23.08 -2.75
N SER A 164 7.94 23.39 -4.04
CA SER A 164 8.05 24.74 -4.54
C SER A 164 6.86 25.62 -4.12
N ASP A 165 5.67 25.06 -3.99
CA ASP A 165 4.49 25.77 -3.48
C ASP A 165 4.65 26.07 -1.97
N ALA A 166 5.16 25.12 -1.17
CA ALA A 166 5.46 25.34 0.25
C ALA A 166 6.52 26.44 0.43
N LEU A 167 7.61 26.42 -0.35
CA LEU A 167 8.62 27.47 -0.31
C LEU A 167 8.07 28.84 -0.75
N ALA A 168 7.20 28.88 -1.75
CA ALA A 168 6.55 30.13 -2.19
C ALA A 168 5.67 30.73 -1.09
N ALA A 169 5.09 29.90 -0.22
CA ALA A 169 4.34 30.32 0.98
C ALA A 169 5.24 30.61 2.20
N PHE A 170 6.56 30.60 2.04
CA PHE A 170 7.55 30.78 3.13
C PHE A 170 7.53 29.68 4.20
N ASP A 171 6.93 28.53 3.92
CA ASP A 171 6.85 27.40 4.84
C ASP A 171 7.95 26.37 4.60
N THR A 172 9.17 26.73 4.95
CA THR A 172 10.31 25.79 4.89
C THR A 172 10.17 24.65 5.89
N LYS A 173 9.40 24.87 6.96
CA LYS A 173 9.14 23.85 7.99
C LYS A 173 8.32 22.70 7.41
N ALA A 174 7.33 22.96 6.57
CA ALA A 174 6.55 21.89 5.92
C ALA A 174 7.44 20.97 5.07
N ILE A 175 8.41 21.52 4.33
CA ILE A 175 9.38 20.73 3.55
C ILE A 175 10.26 19.87 4.47
N THR A 176 10.79 20.50 5.52
CA THR A 176 11.69 19.83 6.46
C THR A 176 10.95 18.69 7.19
N ASP A 177 9.78 18.98 7.73
CA ASP A 177 8.95 17.99 8.44
C ASP A 177 8.57 16.82 7.53
N ALA A 178 8.19 17.07 6.26
CA ALA A 178 7.86 16.04 5.29
C ALA A 178 9.04 15.07 5.06
N ILE A 179 10.26 15.59 4.92
CA ILE A 179 11.45 14.78 4.68
C ILE A 179 11.87 14.00 5.94
N TYR A 180 11.79 14.60 7.14
CA TYR A 180 12.12 13.90 8.38
C TYR A 180 11.07 12.87 8.78
N GLN A 181 9.79 13.10 8.47
CA GLN A 181 8.68 12.18 8.74
C GLN A 181 8.40 11.21 7.57
N ALA A 182 9.29 11.15 6.58
CA ALA A 182 9.15 10.25 5.45
C ALA A 182 8.99 8.81 5.93
N LYS A 183 7.99 8.12 5.38
CA LYS A 183 7.63 6.76 5.80
C LYS A 183 8.39 5.73 4.96
N PRO A 184 8.96 4.69 5.57
CA PRO A 184 9.57 3.60 4.82
C PRO A 184 8.58 3.00 3.82
N PHE A 185 9.00 2.91 2.56
CA PHE A 185 8.24 2.17 1.56
C PHE A 185 8.42 0.68 1.78
N ARG A 186 7.29 -0.01 1.86
CA ARG A 186 7.24 -1.47 1.94
C ARG A 186 6.40 -1.97 0.77
N PRO A 187 6.92 -2.85 -0.07
CA PRO A 187 6.08 -3.57 -1.01
C PRO A 187 4.93 -4.27 -0.27
N ASP A 188 3.76 -4.33 -0.89
CA ASP A 188 2.60 -4.99 -0.30
C ASP A 188 2.95 -6.41 0.13
N GLY A 189 2.62 -6.75 1.36
CA GLY A 189 2.87 -8.07 1.95
C GLY A 189 4.27 -8.28 2.57
N ILE A 190 5.21 -7.32 2.48
CA ILE A 190 6.53 -7.42 3.14
C ILE A 190 6.56 -6.58 4.41
N ILE A 191 6.80 -7.22 5.55
CA ILE A 191 6.91 -6.58 6.86
C ILE A 191 8.30 -6.86 7.45
N ASP A 192 8.96 -5.84 7.99
CA ASP A 192 10.20 -6.04 8.76
C ASP A 192 9.86 -6.72 10.10
N ALA A 193 10.42 -7.91 10.32
CA ALA A 193 10.17 -8.69 11.52
C ALA A 193 10.51 -7.94 12.82
N LYS A 194 11.45 -6.99 12.80
CA LYS A 194 11.80 -6.14 13.94
C LYS A 194 10.63 -5.26 14.43
N THR A 195 9.66 -4.97 13.55
CA THR A 195 8.48 -4.15 13.89
C THR A 195 7.32 -4.98 14.45
N LEU A 196 7.49 -6.29 14.61
CA LEU A 196 6.43 -7.19 15.04
C LEU A 196 6.33 -7.34 16.57
N LEU A 197 7.13 -6.63 17.36
CA LEU A 197 7.13 -6.79 18.82
C LEU A 197 5.73 -6.66 19.42
N ASP A 198 5.02 -5.59 19.09
CA ASP A 198 3.67 -5.34 19.61
C ASP A 198 2.68 -6.44 19.15
N LEU A 199 2.84 -6.91 17.91
CA LEU A 199 1.98 -7.97 17.37
C LEU A 199 2.22 -9.31 18.09
N VAL A 200 3.47 -9.68 18.32
CA VAL A 200 3.80 -10.97 18.97
C VAL A 200 3.56 -10.97 20.47
N THR A 201 3.51 -9.79 21.09
CA THR A 201 3.18 -9.65 22.51
C THR A 201 1.67 -9.47 22.74
N THR A 202 0.88 -9.25 21.69
CA THR A 202 -0.57 -9.20 21.79
C THR A 202 -1.12 -10.59 22.13
N PRO A 203 -1.92 -10.74 23.19
CA PRO A 203 -2.52 -12.02 23.56
C PRO A 203 -3.36 -12.61 22.42
N ASN A 204 -3.31 -13.93 22.27
CA ASN A 204 -4.20 -14.61 21.32
C ASN A 204 -5.67 -14.35 21.64
N PRO A 205 -6.55 -14.28 20.62
CA PRO A 205 -7.98 -14.18 20.85
C PRO A 205 -8.49 -15.29 21.79
N PRO A 206 -9.40 -14.98 22.72
CA PRO A 206 -9.93 -16.00 23.63
C PRO A 206 -10.69 -17.10 22.86
N CYS A 207 -10.66 -18.31 23.38
CA CYS A 207 -11.50 -19.39 22.89
C CYS A 207 -12.98 -19.01 23.09
N ILE A 208 -13.78 -19.07 22.03
CA ILE A 208 -15.22 -18.76 22.07
C ILE A 208 -16.06 -20.02 22.25
N HIS A 209 -15.54 -21.18 21.85
CA HIS A 209 -16.23 -22.46 21.96
C HIS A 209 -15.22 -23.63 21.97
N GLU A 210 -15.41 -24.61 22.82
CA GLU A 210 -14.59 -25.82 22.87
C GLU A 210 -15.15 -26.87 21.91
N TYR A 211 -14.25 -27.65 21.30
CA TYR A 211 -14.69 -28.79 20.50
C TYR A 211 -15.25 -29.89 21.40
N LYS A 212 -16.42 -30.44 21.10
CA LYS A 212 -16.99 -31.59 21.80
C LYS A 212 -16.17 -32.88 21.63
N TYR A 213 -15.34 -32.93 20.59
CA TYR A 213 -14.43 -34.06 20.35
C TYR A 213 -13.09 -33.83 21.05
N LYS A 214 -12.85 -34.59 22.13
CA LYS A 214 -11.65 -34.43 22.96
C LYS A 214 -10.37 -34.41 22.14
N GLY A 215 -10.20 -35.33 21.15
CA GLY A 215 -9.00 -35.38 20.31
C GLY A 215 -8.77 -34.12 19.47
N LEU A 216 -9.82 -33.38 19.10
CA LEU A 216 -9.73 -32.07 18.44
C LEU A 216 -9.46 -30.98 19.48
N GLN A 217 -10.15 -31.00 20.60
CA GLN A 217 -9.96 -30.03 21.69
C GLN A 217 -8.52 -30.05 22.20
N ASP A 218 -7.95 -31.21 22.43
CA ASP A 218 -6.57 -31.34 22.91
C ASP A 218 -5.52 -30.84 21.94
N LYS A 219 -5.83 -30.79 20.63
CA LYS A 219 -4.90 -30.33 19.57
C LYS A 219 -5.11 -28.89 19.15
N LEU A 220 -6.36 -28.44 19.07
CA LEU A 220 -6.74 -27.14 18.51
C LEU A 220 -7.09 -26.11 19.60
N HIS A 221 -7.32 -26.56 20.84
CA HIS A 221 -7.61 -25.70 22.01
C HIS A 221 -8.82 -24.81 21.83
N GLY A 222 -9.85 -25.29 21.11
CA GLY A 222 -11.10 -24.59 20.86
C GLY A 222 -11.12 -23.72 19.60
N ILE A 223 -12.26 -23.09 19.37
CA ILE A 223 -12.56 -22.22 18.21
C ILE A 223 -12.39 -20.76 18.62
N ARG A 224 -11.78 -19.93 17.73
CA ARG A 224 -11.57 -18.49 17.95
C ARG A 224 -12.04 -17.68 16.76
N TYR A 225 -12.41 -16.43 16.98
CA TYR A 225 -12.67 -15.51 15.89
C TYR A 225 -11.39 -15.22 15.09
N GLY A 226 -11.53 -15.06 13.76
CA GLY A 226 -10.44 -14.78 12.85
C GLY A 226 -9.64 -16.00 12.38
N GLU A 227 -10.00 -17.21 12.83
CA GLU A 227 -9.37 -18.47 12.40
C GLU A 227 -10.06 -19.06 11.17
N LEU A 228 -9.28 -19.62 10.26
CA LEU A 228 -9.74 -20.47 9.16
C LEU A 228 -9.47 -21.93 9.48
N ILE A 229 -10.53 -22.73 9.57
CA ILE A 229 -10.44 -24.17 9.83
C ILE A 229 -10.77 -24.94 8.55
N ALA A 230 -9.79 -25.66 8.00
CA ALA A 230 -9.99 -26.47 6.81
C ALA A 230 -10.15 -27.96 7.18
N LEU A 231 -11.29 -28.57 6.75
CA LEU A 231 -11.56 -29.98 6.90
C LEU A 231 -11.40 -30.70 5.55
N CYS A 232 -10.36 -31.54 5.45
CA CYS A 232 -10.06 -32.31 4.26
C CYS A 232 -10.22 -33.80 4.50
N ALA A 233 -10.96 -34.48 3.63
CA ALA A 233 -11.11 -35.94 3.64
C ALA A 233 -11.61 -36.44 2.27
N GLY A 234 -11.49 -37.72 2.01
CA GLY A 234 -12.03 -38.34 0.79
C GLY A 234 -13.53 -38.23 0.68
N THR A 235 -14.07 -38.47 -0.51
CA THR A 235 -15.52 -38.50 -0.76
C THR A 235 -16.18 -39.59 0.10
N GLY A 236 -17.34 -39.28 0.70
CA GLY A 236 -18.07 -40.23 1.57
C GLY A 236 -17.52 -40.36 3.00
N ALA A 237 -16.41 -39.73 3.35
CA ALA A 237 -15.80 -39.82 4.70
C ALA A 237 -16.56 -39.06 5.80
N GLY A 238 -17.67 -38.37 5.48
CA GLY A 238 -18.52 -37.70 6.47
C GLY A 238 -18.19 -36.21 6.72
N LYS A 239 -17.42 -35.54 5.85
CA LYS A 239 -17.09 -34.09 5.98
C LYS A 239 -18.31 -33.22 6.28
N SER A 240 -19.34 -33.32 5.45
CA SER A 240 -20.57 -32.51 5.58
C SER A 240 -21.32 -32.85 6.88
N SER A 241 -21.29 -34.11 7.33
CA SER A 241 -21.89 -34.51 8.58
C SER A 241 -21.17 -33.92 9.79
N LEU A 242 -19.84 -33.92 9.78
CA LEU A 242 -19.00 -33.31 10.82
C LEU A 242 -19.17 -31.78 10.85
N MET A 243 -19.25 -31.13 9.68
CA MET A 243 -19.49 -29.67 9.59
C MET A 243 -20.87 -29.29 10.15
N ARG A 244 -21.92 -30.09 9.85
CA ARG A 244 -23.24 -29.88 10.44
C ARG A 244 -23.21 -30.05 11.94
N ASP A 245 -22.48 -31.04 12.43
CA ASP A 245 -22.33 -31.33 13.83
C ASP A 245 -21.62 -30.18 14.58
N PHE A 246 -20.55 -29.59 14.03
CA PHE A 246 -19.94 -28.37 14.58
C PHE A 246 -20.89 -27.16 14.53
N CYS A 247 -21.64 -27.00 13.44
CA CYS A 247 -22.58 -25.91 13.31
C CYS A 247 -23.70 -26.03 14.38
N VAL A 248 -24.23 -27.20 14.57
CA VAL A 248 -25.27 -27.47 15.62
C VAL A 248 -24.70 -27.21 17.02
N ASP A 249 -23.49 -27.66 17.31
CA ASP A 249 -22.81 -27.45 18.59
C ASP A 249 -22.67 -25.97 18.93
N LEU A 250 -22.24 -25.16 17.96
CA LEU A 250 -22.16 -23.69 18.07
C LEU A 250 -23.53 -23.04 18.27
N LEU A 251 -24.55 -23.49 17.51
CA LEU A 251 -25.91 -22.95 17.59
C LEU A 251 -26.58 -23.26 18.94
N GLU A 252 -26.38 -24.46 19.46
CA GLU A 252 -26.86 -24.84 20.79
C GLU A 252 -26.19 -24.07 21.91
N ALA A 253 -24.90 -23.68 21.71
CA ALA A 253 -24.18 -22.77 22.62
C ALA A 253 -24.64 -21.30 22.48
N GLY A 254 -25.55 -20.97 21.57
CA GLY A 254 -26.11 -19.63 21.39
C GLY A 254 -25.33 -18.73 20.42
N HIS A 255 -24.34 -19.25 19.73
CA HIS A 255 -23.62 -18.51 18.69
C HIS A 255 -24.49 -18.29 17.46
N THR A 256 -24.12 -17.27 16.66
CA THR A 256 -24.71 -17.00 15.35
C THR A 256 -23.88 -17.68 14.26
N CYS A 257 -24.51 -18.47 13.38
CA CYS A 257 -23.85 -19.18 12.31
C CYS A 257 -24.41 -18.79 10.94
N GLY A 258 -23.53 -18.55 9.98
CA GLY A 258 -23.84 -18.53 8.55
C GLY A 258 -23.41 -19.87 7.92
N TYR A 259 -24.28 -20.51 7.18
CA TYR A 259 -24.00 -21.79 6.51
C TYR A 259 -24.17 -21.67 4.99
N LEU A 260 -23.10 -21.94 4.26
CA LEU A 260 -23.08 -21.88 2.80
C LEU A 260 -23.00 -23.33 2.25
N GLY A 261 -24.15 -23.89 1.87
CA GLY A 261 -24.23 -25.23 1.29
C GLY A 261 -24.23 -25.16 -0.24
N LEU A 262 -23.06 -24.98 -0.86
CA LEU A 262 -22.94 -24.74 -2.32
C LEU A 262 -23.29 -25.96 -3.20
N GLU A 263 -23.33 -27.15 -2.63
CA GLU A 263 -23.59 -28.41 -3.33
C GLU A 263 -24.96 -28.99 -3.02
N GLU A 264 -25.76 -28.36 -2.13
CA GLU A 264 -27.04 -28.89 -1.72
C GLU A 264 -28.09 -27.79 -1.54
N SER A 265 -29.37 -28.18 -1.67
CA SER A 265 -30.47 -27.24 -1.48
C SER A 265 -30.66 -26.85 0.00
N ASN A 266 -31.21 -25.65 0.26
CA ASN A 266 -31.51 -25.17 1.61
C ASN A 266 -32.39 -26.15 2.39
N ARG A 267 -33.36 -26.83 1.71
CA ARG A 267 -34.17 -27.90 2.31
C ARG A 267 -33.29 -29.05 2.82
N ARG A 268 -32.30 -29.51 2.01
CA ARG A 268 -31.41 -30.62 2.39
C ARG A 268 -30.46 -30.22 3.52
N THR A 269 -29.95 -29.02 3.49
CA THR A 269 -29.15 -28.43 4.57
C THR A 269 -29.95 -28.35 5.87
N ALA A 270 -31.15 -27.80 5.82
CA ALA A 270 -32.04 -27.68 6.98
C ALA A 270 -32.38 -29.05 7.60
N LEU A 271 -32.80 -30.01 6.79
CA LEU A 271 -33.07 -31.38 7.27
C LEU A 271 -31.80 -32.05 7.85
N GLY A 272 -30.63 -31.77 7.25
CA GLY A 272 -29.37 -32.30 7.75
C GLY A 272 -28.97 -31.73 9.11
N LEU A 273 -29.14 -30.42 9.32
CA LEU A 273 -28.87 -29.77 10.62
C LEU A 273 -29.89 -30.22 11.69
N MET A 274 -31.17 -30.27 11.36
CA MET A 274 -32.21 -30.80 12.26
C MET A 274 -31.93 -32.26 12.63
N SER A 275 -31.51 -33.09 11.65
CA SER A 275 -31.16 -34.48 11.89
C SER A 275 -29.98 -34.65 12.85
N ALA A 276 -28.95 -33.81 12.71
CA ALA A 276 -27.80 -33.81 13.58
C ALA A 276 -28.19 -33.45 15.04
N ALA A 277 -29.09 -32.50 15.22
CA ALA A 277 -29.54 -32.03 16.51
C ALA A 277 -30.46 -33.07 17.23
N VAL A 278 -31.42 -33.63 16.51
CA VAL A 278 -32.36 -34.58 17.12
C VAL A 278 -31.85 -36.02 17.15
N GLY A 279 -30.68 -36.28 16.58
CA GLY A 279 -30.07 -37.63 16.56
C GLY A 279 -30.82 -38.63 15.69
N LYS A 280 -31.67 -38.17 14.76
CA LYS A 280 -32.51 -38.99 13.89
C LYS A 280 -32.43 -38.51 12.45
N SER A 281 -32.29 -39.42 11.49
CA SER A 281 -32.25 -39.07 10.07
C SER A 281 -33.62 -38.64 9.56
N LEU A 282 -33.82 -37.32 9.38
CA LEU A 282 -35.07 -36.74 8.87
C LEU A 282 -35.10 -36.63 7.32
N HIS A 283 -34.01 -36.94 6.64
CA HIS A 283 -33.92 -36.94 5.18
C HIS A 283 -34.01 -38.35 4.57
N LEU A 284 -34.05 -39.38 5.41
CA LEU A 284 -34.24 -40.76 5.03
C LEU A 284 -35.59 -41.26 5.60
N GLY A 285 -36.32 -42.02 4.80
CA GLY A 285 -37.68 -42.46 5.16
C GLY A 285 -38.70 -41.36 4.80
N ASP A 286 -39.86 -41.48 5.40
CA ASP A 286 -41.01 -40.58 5.14
C ASP A 286 -41.49 -39.99 6.49
N PRO A 287 -40.75 -39.04 7.08
CA PRO A 287 -41.12 -38.45 8.36
C PRO A 287 -42.42 -37.69 8.22
N SER A 288 -43.31 -37.84 9.21
CA SER A 288 -44.61 -37.16 9.23
C SER A 288 -44.44 -35.63 9.33
N HIS A 289 -45.46 -34.89 8.87
CA HIS A 289 -45.48 -33.44 9.01
C HIS A 289 -45.32 -32.98 10.46
N GLU A 290 -45.99 -33.66 11.38
CA GLU A 290 -45.91 -33.39 12.81
C GLU A 290 -44.48 -33.57 13.35
N GLU A 291 -43.80 -34.64 12.94
CA GLU A 291 -42.43 -34.91 13.32
C GLU A 291 -41.42 -33.84 12.80
N LEU A 292 -41.59 -33.41 11.55
CA LEU A 292 -40.80 -32.35 10.97
C LEU A 292 -41.03 -31.00 11.67
N THR A 293 -42.29 -30.66 11.96
CA THR A 293 -42.66 -29.44 12.67
C THR A 293 -42.08 -29.42 14.07
N LYS A 294 -42.16 -30.51 14.80
CA LYS A 294 -41.59 -30.62 16.15
C LYS A 294 -40.04 -30.47 16.13
N ALA A 295 -39.39 -31.09 15.16
CA ALA A 295 -37.97 -30.95 14.99
C ALA A 295 -37.58 -29.51 14.63
N PHE A 296 -38.35 -28.86 13.73
CA PHE A 296 -38.13 -27.46 13.35
C PHE A 296 -38.28 -26.51 14.55
N ASP A 297 -39.33 -26.65 15.33
CA ASP A 297 -39.60 -25.79 16.49
C ASP A 297 -38.52 -25.94 17.58
N SER A 298 -37.95 -27.14 17.74
CA SER A 298 -36.91 -27.39 18.73
C SER A 298 -35.52 -26.96 18.25
N THR A 299 -35.32 -26.65 16.96
CA THR A 299 -34.01 -26.37 16.35
C THR A 299 -34.03 -25.06 15.58
N LEU A 300 -34.29 -25.09 14.27
CA LEU A 300 -34.18 -23.95 13.35
C LEU A 300 -34.96 -22.72 13.80
N ASN A 301 -36.15 -22.91 14.42
CA ASN A 301 -36.95 -21.81 14.92
C ASN A 301 -36.32 -21.08 16.12
N ARG A 302 -35.35 -21.68 16.81
CA ARG A 302 -34.69 -21.14 17.99
C ARG A 302 -33.26 -20.62 17.69
N TRP A 303 -32.64 -21.15 16.65
CA TRP A 303 -31.23 -20.86 16.37
C TRP A 303 -31.03 -19.55 15.61
N LYS A 304 -29.88 -18.90 15.81
CA LYS A 304 -29.44 -17.77 15.03
C LYS A 304 -28.67 -18.27 13.81
N LEU A 305 -29.38 -18.93 12.90
CA LEU A 305 -28.84 -19.54 11.69
C LEU A 305 -29.28 -18.79 10.45
N TYR A 306 -28.31 -18.49 9.58
CA TYR A 306 -28.54 -17.90 8.26
C TYR A 306 -28.00 -18.85 7.19
N LEU A 307 -28.88 -19.22 6.23
CA LEU A 307 -28.51 -20.06 5.09
C LEU A 307 -28.30 -19.17 3.86
N PHE A 308 -27.24 -19.46 3.09
CA PHE A 308 -27.07 -18.84 1.79
C PHE A 308 -27.93 -19.55 0.74
N ASP A 309 -28.74 -18.78 0.00
CA ASP A 309 -29.62 -19.29 -1.05
C ASP A 309 -28.98 -19.06 -2.44
N GLY A 310 -28.03 -19.88 -2.78
CA GLY A 310 -27.32 -19.83 -4.07
C GLY A 310 -26.58 -21.11 -4.40
N PHE A 311 -26.50 -21.44 -5.68
CA PHE A 311 -25.78 -22.61 -6.19
C PHE A 311 -24.62 -22.19 -7.09
N GLY A 312 -23.49 -22.89 -7.00
CA GLY A 312 -22.35 -22.72 -7.88
C GLY A 312 -21.37 -21.63 -7.43
N SER A 313 -20.58 -21.11 -8.38
CA SER A 313 -19.67 -20.01 -8.12
C SER A 313 -20.38 -18.68 -8.23
N PHE A 314 -20.06 -17.75 -7.35
CA PHE A 314 -20.55 -16.37 -7.40
C PHE A 314 -19.37 -15.42 -7.24
N ASP A 315 -19.57 -14.19 -7.69
CA ASP A 315 -18.59 -13.14 -7.57
C ASP A 315 -18.40 -12.79 -6.09
N PRO A 316 -17.17 -12.82 -5.56
CA PRO A 316 -16.91 -12.47 -4.16
C PRO A 316 -17.21 -11.00 -3.82
N ASP A 317 -17.44 -10.16 -4.83
CA ASP A 317 -17.72 -8.72 -4.66
C ASP A 317 -19.24 -8.39 -4.56
N ILE A 318 -20.12 -9.42 -4.44
CA ILE A 318 -21.56 -9.26 -4.25
C ILE A 318 -21.95 -9.41 -2.78
#